data_b08b41565a65f716b33a4ced93ed827b
#
_entry.id   b08b41565a65f716b33a4ced93ed827b
#
_cell.length_a   1.000
_cell.length_b   1.000
_cell.length_c   1.000
_cell.angle_alpha   90.00
_cell.angle_beta   90.00
_cell.angle_gamma   90.00
#
_symmetry.space_group_name_H-M   'P 1'
#
loop_
_entity.id
_entity.type
_entity.pdbx_description
1 polymer ?
#
loop_
_entity_poly.entity_id
_entity_poly.type
_entity_poly.pdbx_seq_one_letter_code
_entity_poly.pdbx_strand_id
1 'polypeptide(L)'
;MNSVKAQRMLIVTGEASGDLLASHLVKAMRAADPSLTVSAMGGDRLRQAGAEIIFDISRHAVMGITEVFGHLGTLYGAFRKLKRILARERPDLLILVDYPDFNLRLAGVAKKHRIPVFYYVSPQIWAWRTSRIRRIAATVSAMVVVFPFELP
;
A
#
# COMPACT_ATOMS: atom_id res chain seq x y z
N MET A 1 27.95 -8.92 -17.80
CA MET A 1 27.48 -8.04 -16.69
C MET A 1 25.97 -8.19 -16.59
N ASN A 2 25.49 -8.89 -15.57
CA ASN A 2 24.07 -8.94 -15.32
C ASN A 2 23.62 -7.55 -14.86
N SER A 3 22.93 -6.83 -15.73
CA SER A 3 22.21 -5.62 -15.36
C SER A 3 21.15 -6.04 -14.33
N VAL A 4 21.39 -5.77 -13.05
CA VAL A 4 20.39 -5.97 -12.01
C VAL A 4 19.25 -5.02 -12.36
N LYS A 5 18.14 -5.58 -12.83
CA LYS A 5 16.95 -4.81 -13.16
C LYS A 5 16.50 -4.10 -11.88
N ALA A 6 16.46 -2.76 -11.93
CA ALA A 6 15.96 -1.97 -10.81
C ALA A 6 14.56 -2.46 -10.39
N GLN A 7 14.41 -2.82 -9.12
CA GLN A 7 13.14 -3.30 -8.59
C GLN A 7 12.15 -2.13 -8.48
N ARG A 8 10.92 -2.38 -8.90
CA ARG A 8 9.83 -1.39 -8.86
C ARG A 8 8.83 -1.79 -7.79
N MET A 9 8.60 -0.90 -6.85
CA MET A 9 7.64 -1.13 -5.77
C MET A 9 6.48 -0.16 -5.85
N LEU A 10 5.30 -0.65 -5.52
CA LEU A 10 4.10 0.16 -5.35
C LEU A 10 3.70 0.13 -3.88
N ILE A 11 3.61 1.29 -3.24
CA ILE A 11 3.18 1.43 -1.84
C ILE A 11 1.81 2.08 -1.80
N VAL A 12 0.92 1.57 -0.94
CA VAL A 12 -0.43 2.11 -0.78
C VAL A 12 -0.73 2.31 0.70
N THR A 13 -1.01 3.55 1.06
CA THR A 13 -1.49 3.97 2.38
C THR A 13 -2.68 4.91 2.22
N GLY A 14 -3.59 4.92 3.17
CA GLY A 14 -4.80 5.76 3.15
C GLY A 14 -4.79 6.89 4.17
N GLU A 15 -3.82 6.93 5.10
CA GLU A 15 -3.81 7.84 6.22
C GLU A 15 -2.41 8.43 6.50
N ALA A 16 -2.37 9.55 7.23
CA ALA A 16 -1.12 10.23 7.56
C ALA A 16 -0.18 9.37 8.43
N SER A 17 -0.73 8.54 9.32
CA SER A 17 0.02 7.57 10.13
C SER A 17 0.71 6.53 9.27
N GLY A 18 -0.02 5.98 8.30
CA GLY A 18 0.52 5.05 7.32
C GLY A 18 1.57 5.67 6.41
N ASP A 19 1.39 6.94 6.00
CA ASP A 19 2.36 7.70 5.21
C ASP A 19 3.69 7.86 5.96
N LEU A 20 3.64 8.16 7.26
CA LEU A 20 4.82 8.24 8.10
C LEU A 20 5.55 6.89 8.19
N LEU A 21 4.83 5.82 8.54
CA LEU A 21 5.41 4.48 8.66
C LEU A 21 6.02 3.99 7.34
N ALA A 22 5.29 4.17 6.23
CA ALA A 22 5.76 3.82 4.90
C ALA A 22 7.00 4.63 4.50
N SER A 23 7.09 5.90 4.91
CA SER A 23 8.27 6.75 4.62
C SER A 23 9.55 6.23 5.28
N HIS A 24 9.45 5.71 6.52
CA HIS A 24 10.58 5.08 7.20
C HIS A 24 11.02 3.79 6.48
N LEU A 25 10.06 2.99 6.05
CA LEU A 25 10.33 1.78 5.29
C LEU A 25 11.04 2.11 3.96
N VAL A 26 10.56 3.10 3.21
CA VAL A 26 11.18 3.53 1.94
C VAL A 26 12.62 4.00 2.16
N LYS A 27 12.86 4.82 3.19
CA LYS A 27 14.23 5.27 3.54
C LYS A 27 15.17 4.10 3.81
N ALA A 28 14.72 3.12 4.61
CA ALA A 28 15.52 1.92 4.92
C ALA A 28 15.79 1.07 3.68
N MET A 29 14.78 0.84 2.84
CA MET A 29 14.93 0.08 1.60
C MET A 29 15.89 0.76 0.62
N ARG A 30 15.78 2.07 0.44
CA ARG A 30 16.67 2.82 -0.47
C ARG A 30 18.09 2.96 0.07
N ALA A 31 18.28 2.92 1.38
CA ALA A 31 19.62 2.84 1.98
C ALA A 31 20.29 1.49 1.67
N ALA A 32 19.52 0.41 1.60
CA ALA A 32 20.01 -0.92 1.25
C ALA A 32 20.18 -1.09 -0.27
N ASP A 33 19.29 -0.52 -1.07
CA ASP A 33 19.35 -0.53 -2.54
C ASP A 33 18.94 0.82 -3.14
N PRO A 34 19.93 1.68 -3.46
CA PRO A 34 19.66 2.99 -4.07
C PRO A 34 19.02 2.95 -5.46
N SER A 35 19.08 1.81 -6.16
CA SER A 35 18.48 1.65 -7.49
C SER A 35 16.97 1.42 -7.45
N LEU A 36 16.42 1.19 -6.25
CA LEU A 36 15.01 0.92 -6.04
C LEU A 36 14.13 2.10 -6.48
N THR A 37 13.10 1.80 -7.28
CA THR A 37 12.08 2.77 -7.66
C THR A 37 10.80 2.51 -6.90
N VAL A 38 10.24 3.56 -6.30
CA VAL A 38 9.03 3.49 -5.48
C VAL A 38 8.00 4.46 -6.01
N SER A 39 6.84 3.95 -6.40
CA SER A 39 5.64 4.73 -6.65
C SER A 39 4.65 4.56 -5.50
N ALA A 40 3.89 5.59 -5.15
CA ALA A 40 3.03 5.51 -3.98
C ALA A 40 1.68 6.22 -4.12
N MET A 41 0.64 5.63 -3.56
CA MET A 41 -0.49 6.35 -3.02
C MET A 41 -0.13 6.71 -1.58
N GLY A 42 0.07 8.00 -1.31
CA GLY A 42 0.55 8.48 -0.02
C GLY A 42 0.62 9.99 0.02
N GLY A 43 1.34 10.53 0.98
CA GLY A 43 1.45 11.96 1.23
C GLY A 43 2.88 12.50 1.18
N ASP A 44 3.08 13.61 1.87
CA ASP A 44 4.34 14.35 1.83
C ASP A 44 5.52 13.61 2.47
N ARG A 45 5.28 12.73 3.45
CA ARG A 45 6.35 11.95 4.08
C ARG A 45 6.95 10.94 3.11
N LEU A 46 6.11 10.24 2.35
CA LEU A 46 6.57 9.34 1.28
C LEU A 46 7.28 10.10 0.16
N ARG A 47 6.75 11.27 -0.23
CA ARG A 47 7.41 12.14 -1.22
C ARG A 47 8.81 12.55 -0.76
N GLN A 48 8.97 12.99 0.49
CA GLN A 48 10.27 13.35 1.08
C GLN A 48 11.22 12.15 1.21
N ALA A 49 10.68 10.93 1.34
CA ALA A 49 11.46 9.70 1.34
C ALA A 49 11.94 9.27 -0.06
N GLY A 50 11.52 9.99 -1.12
CA GLY A 50 11.92 9.74 -2.51
C GLY A 50 10.95 8.84 -3.28
N ALA A 51 9.72 8.64 -2.81
CA ALA A 51 8.69 7.97 -3.58
C ALA A 51 8.02 8.93 -4.57
N GLU A 52 7.70 8.43 -5.76
CA GLU A 52 6.85 9.12 -6.72
C GLU A 52 5.39 9.02 -6.28
N ILE A 53 4.76 10.14 -5.95
CA ILE A 53 3.37 10.15 -5.52
C ILE A 53 2.44 10.15 -6.72
N ILE A 54 1.83 8.99 -6.97
CA ILE A 54 0.86 8.78 -8.05
C ILE A 54 -0.57 9.14 -7.67
N PHE A 55 -0.87 9.15 -6.36
CA PHE A 55 -2.13 9.63 -5.78
C PHE A 55 -1.85 10.25 -4.42
N ASP A 56 -2.17 11.54 -4.28
CA ASP A 56 -1.86 12.33 -3.10
C ASP A 56 -3.03 12.29 -2.10
N ILE A 57 -2.84 11.65 -0.94
CA ILE A 57 -3.83 11.56 0.11
C ILE A 57 -3.92 12.84 0.96
N SER A 58 -2.86 13.66 1.01
CA SER A 58 -2.82 14.87 1.84
C SER A 58 -3.81 15.92 1.35
N ARG A 59 -4.05 15.99 0.06
CA ARG A 59 -5.02 16.91 -0.55
C ARG A 59 -6.48 16.59 -0.17
N HIS A 60 -6.74 15.36 0.24
CA HIS A 60 -8.09 14.88 0.58
C HIS A 60 -8.36 14.88 2.10
N ALA A 61 -7.31 14.98 2.93
CA ALA A 61 -7.44 15.05 4.38
C ALA A 61 -7.89 16.43 4.90
N VAL A 62 -7.76 17.47 4.09
CA VAL A 62 -8.05 18.87 4.48
C VAL A 62 -9.52 19.25 4.28
N MET A 63 -10.28 18.48 3.52
CA MET A 63 -11.71 18.75 3.28
C MET A 63 -12.57 18.12 4.37
N GLY A 64 -13.23 18.99 5.14
CA GLY A 64 -14.03 18.61 6.32
C GLY A 64 -15.20 17.64 6.04
N ILE A 65 -15.77 17.16 7.12
CA ILE A 65 -16.76 16.07 7.26
C ILE A 65 -18.01 16.16 6.34
N THR A 66 -18.22 17.26 5.62
CA THR A 66 -19.44 17.51 4.83
C THR A 66 -19.45 16.87 3.43
N GLU A 67 -18.37 16.23 3.00
CA GLU A 67 -18.23 15.70 1.63
C GLU A 67 -18.07 14.17 1.55
N VAL A 68 -18.80 13.41 2.36
CA VAL A 68 -18.76 11.93 2.36
C VAL A 68 -18.99 11.35 0.95
N PHE A 69 -19.84 11.98 0.14
CA PHE A 69 -20.11 11.53 -1.23
C PHE A 69 -18.97 11.85 -2.22
N GLY A 70 -18.24 12.95 -2.04
CA GLY A 70 -17.06 13.30 -2.85
C GLY A 70 -15.90 12.33 -2.63
N HIS A 71 -15.72 11.83 -1.40
CA HIS A 71 -14.69 10.87 -1.05
C HIS A 71 -14.84 9.51 -1.75
N LEU A 72 -16.07 9.02 -1.94
CA LEU A 72 -16.30 7.73 -2.63
C LEU A 72 -15.86 7.77 -4.09
N GLY A 73 -16.16 8.86 -4.80
CA GLY A 73 -15.71 9.04 -6.19
C GLY A 73 -14.19 9.12 -6.32
N THR A 74 -13.56 9.84 -5.39
CA THR A 74 -12.10 9.99 -5.34
C THR A 74 -11.40 8.66 -5.04
N LEU A 75 -11.91 7.91 -4.04
CA LEU A 75 -11.39 6.58 -3.70
C LEU A 75 -11.58 5.59 -4.85
N TYR A 76 -12.70 5.65 -5.54
CA TYR A 76 -12.94 4.82 -6.71
C TYR A 76 -11.98 5.17 -7.86
N GLY A 77 -11.72 6.45 -8.09
CA GLY A 77 -10.71 6.93 -9.05
C GLY A 77 -9.30 6.44 -8.70
N ALA A 78 -8.91 6.55 -7.43
CA ALA A 78 -7.65 6.03 -6.92
C ALA A 78 -7.54 4.50 -7.16
N PHE A 79 -8.58 3.76 -6.80
CA PHE A 79 -8.61 2.30 -7.00
C PHE A 79 -8.48 1.92 -8.48
N ARG A 80 -9.20 2.59 -9.37
CA ARG A 80 -9.08 2.36 -10.82
C ARG A 80 -7.67 2.64 -11.34
N LYS A 81 -7.04 3.73 -10.87
CA LYS A 81 -5.68 4.09 -11.24
C LYS A 81 -4.69 3.02 -10.79
N LEU A 82 -4.74 2.62 -9.52
CA LEU A 82 -3.88 1.58 -8.96
C LEU A 82 -4.08 0.22 -9.64
N LYS A 83 -5.33 -0.16 -9.89
CA LYS A 83 -5.66 -1.38 -10.67
C LYS A 83 -5.00 -1.37 -12.05
N ARG A 84 -5.01 -0.22 -12.73
CA ARG A 84 -4.37 -0.06 -14.05
C ARG A 84 -2.86 -0.21 -13.95
N ILE A 85 -2.23 0.36 -12.92
CA ILE A 85 -0.80 0.24 -12.67
C ILE A 85 -0.42 -1.22 -12.43
N LEU A 86 -1.15 -1.93 -11.56
CA LEU A 86 -0.92 -3.36 -11.31
C LEU A 86 -1.03 -4.20 -12.59
N ALA A 87 -2.01 -3.88 -13.46
CA ALA A 87 -2.23 -4.64 -14.69
C ALA A 87 -1.18 -4.36 -15.77
N ARG A 88 -0.76 -3.10 -15.94
CA ARG A 88 0.09 -2.64 -17.06
C ARG A 88 1.55 -2.57 -16.70
N GLU A 89 1.88 -1.96 -15.56
CA GLU A 89 3.26 -1.71 -15.16
C GLU A 89 3.86 -2.88 -14.39
N ARG A 90 3.02 -3.70 -13.74
CA ARG A 90 3.40 -4.90 -12.98
C ARG A 90 4.60 -4.65 -12.07
N PRO A 91 4.43 -3.88 -11.00
CA PRO A 91 5.49 -3.69 -10.02
C PRO A 91 5.95 -5.06 -9.48
N ASP A 92 7.20 -5.14 -9.06
CA ASP A 92 7.79 -6.39 -8.54
C ASP A 92 7.27 -6.71 -7.14
N LEU A 93 6.75 -5.71 -6.40
CA LEU A 93 6.15 -5.86 -5.08
C LEU A 93 5.07 -4.79 -4.86
N LEU A 94 3.93 -5.21 -4.29
CA LEU A 94 2.93 -4.31 -3.72
C LEU A 94 3.05 -4.30 -2.19
N ILE A 95 3.27 -3.13 -1.61
CA ILE A 95 3.31 -2.92 -0.16
C ILE A 95 2.04 -2.19 0.26
N LEU A 96 1.29 -2.80 1.17
CA LEU A 96 0.05 -2.27 1.72
C LEU A 96 0.26 -1.86 3.17
N VAL A 97 -0.13 -0.65 3.51
CA VAL A 97 0.03 -0.12 4.88
C VAL A 97 -1.33 0.24 5.43
N ASP A 98 -1.74 -0.43 6.52
CA ASP A 98 -3.05 -0.25 7.15
C ASP A 98 -4.23 -0.23 6.15
N TYR A 99 -5.29 0.57 6.36
CA TYR A 99 -6.41 0.84 5.44
C TYR A 99 -7.05 -0.43 4.85
N PRO A 100 -7.58 -1.33 5.70
CA PRO A 100 -7.84 -2.73 5.35
C PRO A 100 -8.87 -2.94 4.24
N ASP A 101 -9.98 -2.22 4.21
CA ASP A 101 -11.05 -2.47 3.25
C ASP A 101 -10.62 -2.18 1.79
N PHE A 102 -9.88 -1.11 1.60
CA PHE A 102 -9.33 -0.73 0.32
C PHE A 102 -8.16 -1.66 -0.07
N ASN A 103 -7.22 -1.83 0.84
CA ASN A 103 -5.99 -2.56 0.62
C ASN A 103 -6.23 -4.05 0.36
N LEU A 104 -7.15 -4.70 1.06
CA LEU A 104 -7.48 -6.11 0.81
C LEU A 104 -8.15 -6.34 -0.55
N ARG A 105 -8.93 -5.37 -1.05
CA ARG A 105 -9.46 -5.44 -2.42
C ARG A 105 -8.34 -5.31 -3.45
N LEU A 106 -7.39 -4.42 -3.20
CA LEU A 106 -6.25 -4.22 -4.09
C LEU A 106 -5.30 -5.42 -4.08
N ALA A 107 -5.08 -6.06 -2.92
CA ALA A 107 -4.34 -7.32 -2.81
C ALA A 107 -4.94 -8.43 -3.70
N GLY A 108 -6.27 -8.52 -3.77
CA GLY A 108 -6.96 -9.44 -4.67
C GLY A 108 -6.68 -9.17 -6.15
N VAL A 109 -6.52 -7.90 -6.53
CA VAL A 109 -6.12 -7.51 -7.89
C VAL A 109 -4.66 -7.90 -8.15
N ALA A 110 -3.75 -7.59 -7.23
CA ALA A 110 -2.33 -7.92 -7.34
C ALA A 110 -2.12 -9.44 -7.52
N LYS A 111 -2.85 -10.25 -6.75
CA LYS A 111 -2.81 -11.71 -6.89
C LYS A 111 -3.20 -12.19 -8.29
N LYS A 112 -4.23 -11.62 -8.91
CA LYS A 112 -4.62 -11.97 -10.28
C LYS A 112 -3.51 -11.70 -11.30
N HIS A 113 -2.66 -10.70 -11.03
CA HIS A 113 -1.51 -10.36 -11.85
C HIS A 113 -0.20 -11.02 -11.39
N ARG A 114 -0.27 -11.92 -10.38
CA ARG A 114 0.88 -12.63 -9.79
C ARG A 114 1.94 -11.69 -9.20
N ILE A 115 1.50 -10.54 -8.69
CA ILE A 115 2.34 -9.59 -7.98
C ILE A 115 2.33 -9.97 -6.51
N PRO A 116 3.50 -10.21 -5.87
CA PRO A 116 3.57 -10.48 -4.45
C PRO A 116 3.10 -9.29 -3.64
N VAL A 117 2.43 -9.56 -2.51
CA VAL A 117 1.85 -8.56 -1.62
C VAL A 117 2.50 -8.67 -0.25
N PHE A 118 3.09 -7.57 0.20
CA PHE A 118 3.60 -7.41 1.55
C PHE A 118 2.68 -6.46 2.33
N TYR A 119 2.07 -6.96 3.42
CA TYR A 119 1.23 -6.15 4.28
C TYR A 119 2.07 -5.65 5.47
N TYR A 120 2.37 -4.36 5.46
CA TYR A 120 3.14 -3.69 6.50
C TYR A 120 2.19 -3.01 7.48
N VAL A 121 2.22 -3.42 8.74
CA VAL A 121 1.22 -3.12 9.78
C VAL A 121 -0.10 -3.86 9.53
N SER A 122 -0.29 -4.95 10.25
CA SER A 122 -1.51 -5.75 10.13
C SER A 122 -2.74 -4.93 10.53
N PRO A 123 -3.83 -5.03 9.78
CA PRO A 123 -5.10 -4.52 10.29
C PRO A 123 -5.44 -5.27 11.57
N GLN A 124 -6.06 -4.61 12.55
CA GLN A 124 -6.48 -5.22 13.82
C GLN A 124 -7.51 -6.33 13.57
N ILE A 125 -7.03 -7.52 13.21
CA ILE A 125 -7.85 -8.65 12.71
C ILE A 125 -8.74 -9.20 13.81
N TRP A 126 -8.28 -9.18 15.07
CA TRP A 126 -9.00 -9.67 16.23
C TRP A 126 -10.30 -8.92 16.52
N ALA A 127 -10.41 -7.66 16.08
CA ALA A 127 -11.62 -6.84 16.25
C ALA A 127 -12.65 -7.06 15.12
N TRP A 128 -12.33 -7.77 14.04
CA TRP A 128 -13.13 -7.80 12.82
C TRP A 128 -13.14 -9.18 12.15
N ARG A 129 -14.31 -9.72 11.95
CA ARG A 129 -14.77 -10.85 11.09
C ARG A 129 -13.73 -11.82 10.52
N THR A 130 -13.90 -13.10 10.81
CA THR A 130 -13.17 -14.27 10.26
C THR A 130 -13.04 -14.29 8.72
N SER A 131 -13.95 -13.66 7.98
CA SER A 131 -13.88 -13.55 6.52
C SER A 131 -12.67 -12.74 6.01
N ARG A 132 -12.17 -11.77 6.79
CA ARG A 132 -10.98 -11.00 6.45
C ARG A 132 -9.70 -11.83 6.60
N ILE A 133 -9.62 -12.68 7.61
CA ILE A 133 -8.48 -13.59 7.83
C ILE A 133 -8.30 -14.49 6.60
N ARG A 134 -9.37 -15.10 6.11
CA ARG A 134 -9.31 -15.93 4.91
C ARG A 134 -8.85 -15.16 3.67
N ARG A 135 -9.29 -13.91 3.51
CA ARG A 135 -8.87 -13.07 2.39
C ARG A 135 -7.39 -12.69 2.49
N ILE A 136 -6.91 -12.35 3.68
CA ILE A 136 -5.49 -12.07 3.93
C ILE A 136 -4.66 -13.29 3.59
N ALA A 137 -4.96 -14.44 4.17
CA ALA A 137 -4.26 -15.70 3.90
C ALA A 137 -4.24 -16.06 2.40
N ALA A 138 -5.31 -15.70 1.68
CA ALA A 138 -5.41 -15.99 0.26
C ALA A 138 -4.64 -15.02 -0.64
N THR A 139 -4.36 -13.79 -0.21
CA THR A 139 -3.86 -12.72 -1.10
C THR A 139 -2.54 -12.09 -0.69
N VAL A 140 -2.17 -12.20 0.59
CA VAL A 140 -0.95 -11.60 1.15
C VAL A 140 0.17 -12.63 1.18
N SER A 141 1.35 -12.25 0.67
CA SER A 141 2.53 -13.13 0.63
C SER A 141 3.32 -13.11 1.94
N ALA A 142 3.38 -11.95 2.59
CA ALA A 142 4.04 -11.76 3.88
C ALA A 142 3.38 -10.58 4.61
N MET A 143 3.39 -10.63 5.95
CA MET A 143 2.80 -9.60 6.80
C MET A 143 3.72 -9.29 7.99
N VAL A 144 3.79 -8.02 8.36
CA VAL A 144 4.36 -7.59 9.64
C VAL A 144 3.22 -7.25 10.59
N VAL A 145 3.23 -7.91 11.74
CA VAL A 145 2.30 -7.65 12.85
C VAL A 145 2.92 -6.68 13.84
N VAL A 146 2.10 -5.83 14.45
CA VAL A 146 2.59 -4.83 15.41
C VAL A 146 2.68 -5.43 16.81
N PHE A 147 1.77 -6.34 17.15
CA PHE A 147 1.68 -6.93 18.50
C PHE A 147 2.00 -8.42 18.49
N PRO A 148 2.76 -8.91 19.50
CA PRO A 148 3.11 -10.34 19.59
C PRO A 148 1.90 -11.29 19.66
N PHE A 149 0.76 -10.86 20.20
CA PHE A 149 -0.45 -11.67 20.28
C PHE A 149 -1.22 -11.82 18.95
N GLU A 150 -0.79 -11.13 17.91
CA GLU A 150 -1.32 -11.29 16.53
C GLU A 150 -0.65 -12.44 15.77
N LEU A 151 0.40 -13.04 16.37
CA LEU A 151 1.04 -14.25 15.83
C LEU A 151 0.18 -15.48 16.19
N PRO A 152 0.04 -16.46 15.27
CA PRO A 152 -0.65 -17.71 15.54
C PRO A 152 0.05 -18.55 16.62
#